data_ab0dd0e79d7e8eeeea726cacf19816db
#
_entry.id   ab0dd0e79d7e8eeeea726cacf19816db
#
_cell.length_a   1.000
_cell.length_b   1.000
_cell.length_c   1.000
_cell.angle_alpha   90.00
_cell.angle_beta   90.00
_cell.angle_gamma   90.00
#
_symmetry.space_group_name_H-M   'P 1'
#
loop_
_entity.id
_entity.type
_entity.pdbx_description
1 polymer ?
#
loop_
_entity_poly.entity_id
_entity_poly.type
_entity_poly.pdbx_seq_one_letter_code
_entity_poly.pdbx_strand_id
1 'polypeptide(L)'
;MALNFSLIPANTKLEANGDGETIDISSSESRTFFCRLTISDQIEQESLDVSVWGSASGQDFGKRPLLKIPQQFYRGTTKMVLDVSLRSEVKFLRAKWELNRWGRVAPTPMFVAELELDEVPPMSRETPTRRAVLAGKA
;
A
#
# COMPACT_ATOMS: atom_id res chain seq x y z
N MET A 1 -4.57 12.94 14.49
CA MET A 1 -5.37 12.63 13.31
C MET A 1 -4.78 11.49 12.53
N ALA A 2 -5.62 10.65 12.00
CA ALA A 2 -5.16 9.54 11.17
C ALA A 2 -4.70 10.04 9.80
N LEU A 3 -3.66 9.42 9.28
CA LEU A 3 -3.13 9.78 7.96
C LEU A 3 -3.93 9.09 6.87
N ASN A 4 -4.12 9.80 5.78
CA ASN A 4 -4.69 9.25 4.54
C ASN A 4 -3.86 9.79 3.39
N PHE A 5 -3.34 8.91 2.55
CA PHE A 5 -2.51 9.34 1.43
C PHE A 5 -2.49 8.26 0.34
N SER A 6 -2.00 8.64 -0.83
CA SER A 6 -1.84 7.71 -1.93
C SER A 6 -0.36 7.53 -2.25
N LEU A 7 0.09 6.28 -2.32
CA LEU A 7 1.44 5.96 -2.81
C LEU A 7 1.44 5.91 -4.34
N ILE A 8 0.28 5.60 -4.93
CA ILE A 8 0.05 5.74 -6.37
C ILE A 8 -1.24 6.56 -6.48
N PRO A 9 -1.18 7.79 -6.97
CA PRO A 9 -2.37 8.64 -7.05
C PRO A 9 -3.46 8.06 -7.94
N ALA A 10 -4.69 8.46 -7.71
CA ALA A 10 -5.84 7.99 -8.49
C ALA A 10 -5.61 8.27 -9.99
N ASN A 11 -6.05 7.34 -10.81
CA ASN A 11 -5.97 7.44 -12.27
C ASN A 11 -4.55 7.51 -12.84
N THR A 12 -3.58 6.97 -12.10
CA THR A 12 -2.20 6.92 -12.59
C THR A 12 -2.07 5.82 -13.62
N LYS A 13 -1.53 6.18 -14.78
CA LYS A 13 -1.32 5.25 -15.86
C LYS A 13 0.09 4.67 -15.76
N LEU A 14 0.17 3.36 -15.56
CA LEU A 14 1.44 2.65 -15.41
C LEU A 14 1.76 1.95 -16.72
N GLU A 15 2.85 2.34 -17.36
CA GLU A 15 3.24 1.81 -18.67
C GLU A 15 4.64 1.20 -18.65
N ALA A 16 5.37 1.38 -17.56
CA ALA A 16 6.71 0.83 -17.37
C ALA A 16 6.97 0.64 -15.89
N ASN A 17 7.95 -0.17 -15.55
CA ASN A 17 8.35 -0.34 -14.15
C ASN A 17 8.77 1.00 -13.57
N GLY A 18 8.45 1.21 -12.30
CA GLY A 18 8.77 2.48 -11.68
C GLY A 18 8.52 2.51 -10.18
N ASP A 19 8.71 3.69 -9.64
CA ASP A 19 8.54 3.98 -8.21
C ASP A 19 7.61 5.17 -8.06
N GLY A 20 6.83 5.16 -6.98
CA GLY A 20 6.00 6.29 -6.62
C GLY A 20 6.75 7.31 -5.77
N GLU A 21 6.02 8.32 -5.32
CA GLU A 21 6.59 9.34 -4.45
C GLU A 21 6.84 8.79 -3.06
N THR A 22 7.84 9.37 -2.40
CA THR A 22 8.16 9.06 -1.02
C THR A 22 7.24 9.85 -0.10
N ILE A 23 6.56 9.15 0.79
CA ILE A 23 5.62 9.77 1.73
C ILE A 23 6.15 9.62 3.15
N ASP A 24 6.16 10.70 3.89
CA ASP A 24 6.60 10.74 5.29
C ASP A 24 5.46 10.26 6.19
N ILE A 25 5.69 9.20 6.95
CA ILE A 25 4.71 8.66 7.89
C ILE A 25 5.15 8.82 9.35
N SER A 26 6.14 9.67 9.61
CA SER A 26 6.68 9.81 10.97
C SER A 26 5.66 10.35 11.96
N SER A 27 4.59 11.01 11.49
CA SER A 27 3.53 11.51 12.37
C SER A 27 2.45 10.46 12.67
N SER A 28 2.55 9.27 12.09
CA SER A 28 1.56 8.22 12.33
C SER A 28 1.64 7.71 13.76
N GLU A 29 0.49 7.63 14.43
CA GLU A 29 0.41 7.13 15.79
C GLU A 29 0.31 5.61 15.85
N SER A 30 -0.61 5.04 15.08
CA SER A 30 -0.82 3.59 15.11
C SER A 30 0.21 2.81 14.30
N ARG A 31 0.77 3.45 13.27
CA ARG A 31 1.75 2.87 12.37
C ARG A 31 1.24 1.59 11.68
N THR A 32 -0.07 1.54 11.49
CA THR A 32 -0.76 0.45 10.82
C THR A 32 -1.70 1.05 9.80
N PHE A 33 -1.71 0.52 8.59
CA PHE A 33 -2.43 1.11 7.47
C PHE A 33 -3.25 0.07 6.73
N PHE A 34 -4.49 0.44 6.37
CA PHE A 34 -5.25 -0.31 5.37
C PHE A 34 -4.79 0.16 4.00
N CYS A 35 -4.33 -0.79 3.18
CA CYS A 35 -3.86 -0.52 1.83
C CYS A 35 -4.91 -1.00 0.85
N ARG A 36 -5.29 -0.16 -0.10
CA ARG A 36 -6.26 -0.50 -1.12
C ARG A 36 -5.67 -0.22 -2.49
N LEU A 37 -5.40 -1.30 -3.23
CA LEU A 37 -4.94 -1.20 -4.61
C LEU A 37 -6.14 -1.38 -5.53
N THR A 38 -6.45 -0.35 -6.29
CA THR A 38 -7.56 -0.37 -7.23
C THR A 38 -7.01 -0.27 -8.65
N ILE A 39 -7.39 -1.22 -9.49
CA ILE A 39 -7.07 -1.19 -10.91
C ILE A 39 -8.37 -0.91 -11.65
N SER A 40 -8.43 0.25 -12.30
CA SER A 40 -9.63 0.71 -13.01
C SER A 40 -9.59 0.39 -14.49
N ASP A 41 -8.40 0.17 -15.06
CA ASP A 41 -8.27 -0.20 -16.45
C ASP A 41 -6.96 -0.96 -16.66
N GLN A 42 -6.93 -1.80 -17.70
CA GLN A 42 -5.75 -2.60 -18.03
C GLN A 42 -5.89 -3.16 -19.45
N ILE A 43 -4.76 -3.58 -20.02
CA ILE A 43 -4.71 -4.30 -21.28
C ILE A 43 -4.56 -5.79 -20.91
N GLU A 44 -5.10 -6.66 -21.72
CA GLU A 44 -5.04 -8.10 -21.45
C GLU A 44 -3.64 -8.67 -21.65
N GLN A 45 -3.39 -9.84 -21.09
CA GLN A 45 -2.16 -10.62 -21.20
C GLN A 45 -0.97 -9.88 -20.59
N GLU A 46 -1.20 -9.30 -19.42
CA GLU A 46 -0.14 -8.66 -18.65
C GLU A 46 -0.43 -8.80 -17.17
N SER A 47 0.58 -8.54 -16.37
CA SER A 47 0.45 -8.57 -14.91
C SER A 47 1.12 -7.35 -14.29
N LEU A 48 0.61 -7.00 -13.11
CA LEU A 48 1.13 -5.89 -12.32
C LEU A 48 1.52 -6.41 -10.93
N ASP A 49 2.76 -6.16 -10.56
CA ASP A 49 3.26 -6.45 -9.22
C ASP A 49 3.53 -5.13 -8.53
N VAL A 50 2.82 -4.89 -7.41
CA VAL A 50 2.98 -3.69 -6.61
C VAL A 50 3.50 -4.08 -5.24
N SER A 51 4.46 -3.32 -4.75
CA SER A 51 5.03 -3.53 -3.42
C SER A 51 5.21 -2.20 -2.72
N VAL A 52 5.21 -2.25 -1.37
CA VAL A 52 5.41 -1.07 -0.54
C VAL A 52 6.74 -1.22 0.17
N TRP A 53 7.57 -0.21 0.07
CA TRP A 53 8.92 -0.19 0.63
C TRP A 53 9.01 0.89 1.69
N GLY A 54 9.86 0.65 2.68
CA GLY A 54 10.05 1.59 3.77
C GLY A 54 11.50 2.02 3.89
N SER A 55 11.68 3.21 4.47
CA SER A 55 13.00 3.79 4.65
C SER A 55 13.05 4.62 5.93
N ALA A 56 14.21 4.63 6.57
CA ALA A 56 14.47 5.53 7.69
C ALA A 56 14.89 6.91 7.20
N SER A 57 15.54 6.99 6.04
CA SER A 57 16.11 8.23 5.52
C SER A 57 15.29 8.87 4.40
N GLY A 58 14.43 8.11 3.78
CA GLY A 58 13.72 8.54 2.58
C GLY A 58 14.52 8.34 1.30
N GLN A 59 15.72 7.78 1.39
CA GLN A 59 16.58 7.55 0.25
C GLN A 59 16.96 6.09 0.10
N ASP A 60 17.26 5.42 1.20
CA ASP A 60 17.62 4.00 1.18
C ASP A 60 16.41 3.18 1.62
N PHE A 61 15.84 2.45 0.69
CA PHE A 61 14.66 1.61 0.92
C PHE A 61 15.01 0.14 1.12
N GLY A 62 16.30 -0.17 1.20
CA GLY A 62 16.74 -1.53 1.50
C GLY A 62 16.57 -2.48 0.33
N LYS A 63 16.57 -3.76 0.65
CA LYS A 63 16.57 -4.83 -0.36
C LYS A 63 15.28 -5.62 -0.41
N ARG A 64 14.36 -5.37 0.53
CA ARG A 64 13.10 -6.13 0.61
C ARG A 64 11.93 -5.19 0.83
N PRO A 65 10.78 -5.47 0.22
CA PRO A 65 9.60 -4.67 0.51
C PRO A 65 9.06 -4.98 1.90
N LEU A 66 8.33 -4.01 2.45
CA LEU A 66 7.56 -4.21 3.67
C LEU A 66 6.31 -5.03 3.40
N LEU A 67 5.73 -4.83 2.23
CA LEU A 67 4.49 -5.50 1.84
C LEU A 67 4.54 -5.76 0.35
N LYS A 68 4.19 -6.99 -0.03
CA LYS A 68 4.10 -7.37 -1.42
C LYS A 68 2.65 -7.71 -1.70
N ILE A 69 2.01 -6.92 -2.55
CA ILE A 69 0.61 -7.13 -2.89
C ILE A 69 0.54 -8.30 -3.89
N PRO A 70 -0.45 -9.20 -3.78
CA PRO A 70 -0.58 -10.29 -4.74
C PRO A 70 -0.65 -9.77 -6.17
N GLN A 71 -0.04 -10.50 -7.07
CA GLN A 71 0.04 -10.13 -8.48
C GLN A 71 -1.35 -9.91 -9.07
N GLN A 72 -1.51 -8.87 -9.86
CA GLN A 72 -2.79 -8.47 -10.43
C GLN A 72 -2.80 -8.69 -11.94
N PHE A 73 -3.94 -9.12 -12.45
CA PHE A 73 -4.15 -9.36 -13.88
C PHE A 73 -5.34 -8.60 -14.43
N TYR A 74 -6.27 -8.19 -13.56
CA TYR A 74 -7.58 -7.67 -13.98
C TYR A 74 -7.98 -6.46 -13.16
N ARG A 75 -8.99 -5.77 -13.62
CA ARG A 75 -9.62 -4.68 -12.86
C ARG A 75 -10.15 -5.22 -11.55
N GLY A 76 -10.15 -4.38 -10.56
CA GLY A 76 -10.66 -4.76 -9.25
C GLY A 76 -9.90 -4.06 -8.14
N THR A 77 -10.26 -4.43 -6.91
CA THR A 77 -9.68 -3.85 -5.71
C THR A 77 -9.10 -4.95 -4.83
N THR A 78 -7.87 -4.77 -4.41
CA THR A 78 -7.19 -5.66 -3.47
C THR A 78 -6.90 -4.89 -2.21
N LYS A 79 -7.24 -5.47 -1.06
CA LYS A 79 -7.08 -4.83 0.25
C LYS A 79 -6.07 -5.62 1.08
N MET A 80 -5.16 -4.91 1.72
CA MET A 80 -4.12 -5.51 2.57
C MET A 80 -3.90 -4.62 3.78
N VAL A 81 -3.25 -5.17 4.79
CA VAL A 81 -2.84 -4.39 5.96
C VAL A 81 -1.32 -4.31 5.98
N LEU A 82 -0.82 -3.08 6.14
CA LEU A 82 0.59 -2.82 6.35
C LEU A 82 0.78 -2.42 7.81
N ASP A 83 1.51 -3.22 8.56
CA ASP A 83 1.79 -2.94 9.98
C ASP A 83 3.28 -2.70 10.15
N VAL A 84 3.64 -1.47 10.49
CA VAL A 84 5.03 -1.12 10.80
C VAL A 84 5.16 -0.66 12.25
N SER A 85 4.22 -1.07 13.10
CA SER A 85 4.23 -0.69 14.51
C SER A 85 5.47 -1.20 15.24
N LEU A 86 6.03 -2.34 14.82
CA LEU A 86 7.24 -2.90 15.38
C LEU A 86 8.50 -2.50 14.61
N ARG A 87 8.36 -1.65 13.62
CA ARG A 87 9.47 -1.17 12.79
C ARG A 87 9.60 0.34 12.94
N SER A 88 9.97 0.80 14.13
CA SER A 88 10.00 2.23 14.44
C SER A 88 11.00 3.03 13.60
N GLU A 89 11.97 2.35 13.00
CA GLU A 89 12.93 3.01 12.12
C GLU A 89 12.32 3.45 10.80
N VAL A 90 11.20 2.85 10.40
CA VAL A 90 10.55 3.19 9.12
C VAL A 90 9.81 4.51 9.27
N LYS A 91 10.26 5.52 8.54
CA LYS A 91 9.67 6.87 8.58
C LYS A 91 9.08 7.30 7.24
N PHE A 92 9.45 6.60 6.17
CA PHE A 92 9.00 6.93 4.82
C PHE A 92 8.52 5.68 4.12
N LEU A 93 7.50 5.84 3.27
CA LEU A 93 6.97 4.75 2.45
C LEU A 93 7.02 5.15 0.99
N ARG A 94 7.19 4.15 0.13
CA ARG A 94 7.16 4.34 -1.31
C ARG A 94 6.65 3.06 -1.97
N ALA A 95 5.85 3.21 -3.02
CA ALA A 95 5.43 2.09 -3.82
C ALA A 95 6.42 1.84 -4.93
N LYS A 96 6.57 0.58 -5.31
CA LYS A 96 7.25 0.17 -6.54
C LYS A 96 6.32 -0.72 -7.31
N TRP A 97 6.43 -0.68 -8.63
CA TRP A 97 5.63 -1.53 -9.49
C TRP A 97 6.43 -2.09 -10.64
N GLU A 98 6.08 -3.31 -11.03
CA GLU A 98 6.66 -3.99 -12.16
C GLU A 98 5.54 -4.52 -13.05
N LEU A 99 5.68 -4.32 -14.34
CA LEU A 99 4.73 -4.80 -15.32
C LEU A 99 5.39 -5.88 -16.15
N ASN A 100 4.65 -6.99 -16.37
CA ASN A 100 5.08 -8.06 -17.25
C ASN A 100 4.00 -8.28 -18.28
N ARG A 101 4.41 -8.44 -19.53
CA ARG A 101 3.50 -8.62 -20.62
C ARG A 101 3.95 -9.77 -21.48
N TRP A 102 3.02 -10.67 -21.78
CA TRP A 102 3.33 -11.86 -22.58
C TRP A 102 2.50 -11.93 -23.86
N GLY A 103 1.48 -11.10 -24.01
CA GLY A 103 0.66 -11.09 -25.20
C GLY A 103 1.11 -10.05 -26.21
N ARG A 104 0.44 -10.04 -27.37
CA ARG A 104 0.77 -9.12 -28.46
C ARG A 104 -0.35 -8.13 -28.76
N VAL A 105 -1.23 -7.91 -27.78
CA VAL A 105 -2.40 -7.05 -27.98
C VAL A 105 -1.99 -5.62 -28.22
N ALA A 106 -0.98 -5.15 -27.47
CA ALA A 106 -0.48 -3.79 -27.60
C ALA A 106 1.03 -3.78 -27.40
N PRO A 107 1.74 -2.81 -27.98
CA PRO A 107 3.19 -2.74 -27.82
C PRO A 107 3.62 -2.35 -26.42
N THR A 108 2.80 -1.60 -25.69
CA THR A 108 3.15 -1.10 -24.35
C THR A 108 2.17 -1.66 -23.33
N PRO A 109 2.66 -2.20 -22.20
CA PRO A 109 1.76 -2.60 -21.12
C PRO A 109 1.06 -1.37 -20.55
N MET A 110 -0.11 -1.56 -19.94
CA MET A 110 -0.84 -0.44 -19.35
C MET A 110 -1.77 -0.92 -18.26
N PHE A 111 -1.62 -0.30 -17.08
CA PHE A 111 -2.59 -0.39 -15.99
C PHE A 111 -2.92 1.02 -15.56
N VAL A 112 -4.20 1.27 -15.27
CA VAL A 112 -4.59 2.49 -14.56
C VAL A 112 -4.87 2.07 -13.14
N ALA A 113 -4.08 2.59 -12.20
CA ALA A 113 -4.10 2.09 -10.83
C ALA A 113 -4.02 3.21 -9.80
N GLU A 114 -4.46 2.87 -8.60
CA GLU A 114 -4.35 3.72 -7.43
C GLU A 114 -3.96 2.85 -6.24
N LEU A 115 -3.04 3.32 -5.42
CA LEU A 115 -2.75 2.66 -4.14
C LEU A 115 -2.94 3.68 -3.04
N GLU A 116 -4.02 3.51 -2.29
CA GLU A 116 -4.40 4.40 -1.20
C GLU A 116 -4.18 3.72 0.14
N LEU A 117 -3.62 4.46 1.09
CA LEU A 117 -3.40 3.98 2.45
C LEU A 117 -4.17 4.85 3.43
N ASP A 118 -4.92 4.16 4.32
CA ASP A 118 -5.61 4.80 5.43
C ASP A 118 -5.00 4.30 6.72
N GLU A 119 -4.56 5.22 7.55
CA GLU A 119 -4.04 4.85 8.86
C GLU A 119 -5.18 4.34 9.74
N VAL A 120 -4.96 3.16 10.34
CA VAL A 120 -5.89 2.62 11.33
C VAL A 120 -5.85 3.53 12.55
N PRO A 121 -7.01 3.98 13.07
CA PRO A 121 -7.01 4.82 14.27
C PRO A 121 -6.30 4.13 15.42
N PRO A 122 -5.57 4.87 16.26
CA PRO A 122 -4.92 4.26 17.41
C PRO A 122 -5.95 3.67 18.35
N MET A 123 -5.59 2.56 18.97
CA MET A 123 -6.50 1.87 19.87
C MET A 123 -6.73 2.71 21.11
N SER A 124 -7.99 2.88 21.47
CA SER A 124 -8.34 3.60 22.66
C SER A 124 -8.01 2.78 23.91
N ARG A 125 -7.49 3.43 24.94
CA ARG A 125 -7.20 2.78 26.19
C ARG A 125 -8.45 2.47 27.03
N GLU A 126 -9.54 3.01 26.62
CA GLU A 126 -10.82 2.75 27.27
C GLU A 126 -11.39 1.43 26.84
N THR A 127 -10.81 0.87 25.87
CA THR A 127 -11.33 -0.38 25.38
C THR A 127 -10.84 -1.50 26.23
N PRO A 128 -11.33 -1.95 26.85
CA PRO A 128 -10.82 -3.19 27.22
C PRO A 128 -11.86 -4.04 27.70
N THR A 129 -12.05 -3.08 27.38
CA THR A 129 -12.58 -3.45 27.40
C THR A 129 -13.17 -3.80 27.50
N ARG A 130 -13.42 -3.86 27.65
CA ARG A 130 -14.08 -4.07 27.32
C ARG A 130 -14.11 -4.60 27.31
N ARG A 131 -14.09 -4.74 27.43
CA ARG A 131 -14.40 -5.06 27.12
C ARG A 131 -14.37 -5.35 27.35
N ALA A 132 -14.17 -5.47 27.80
CA ALA A 132 -14.49 -5.59 27.79
C ALA A 132 -14.87 -5.79 28.06
N VAL A 133 -14.91 -5.96 28.35
CA VAL A 133 -15.58 -5.97 28.35
C VAL A 133 -15.90 -6.31 28.38
N LEU A 134 -15.95 -6.43 28.61
CA LEU A 134 -16.45 -6.62 28.46
C LEU A 134 -16.49 -6.97 28.58
N ALA A 135 -16.41 -7.07 29.21
CA ALA A 135 -16.64 -7.23 29.12
C ALA A 135 -16.87 -7.47 29.42
N GLY A 136 -16.91 -7.64 30.06
CA GLY A 136 -17.34 -7.72 29.99
C GLY A 136 -17.51 -7.76 30.31
N LYS A 137 -17.68 -7.84 30.65
CA LYS A 137 -18.12 -7.80 30.57
C LYS A 137 -18.28 -7.93 30.55
N ALA A 138 -18.36 -7.99 31.19
CA ALA A 138 -18.71 -8.16 30.85
C ALA A 138 -19.07 -8.19 30.81
#